data_d961d43a793b244c2cade55a9380c4fa
#
_entry.id   d961d43a793b244c2cade55a9380c4fa
#
_cell.length_a   1.000
_cell.length_b   1.000
_cell.length_c   1.000
_cell.angle_alpha   90.00
_cell.angle_beta   90.00
_cell.angle_gamma   90.00
#
_symmetry.space_group_name_H-M   'P 1'
#
loop_
_entity.id
_entity.type
_entity.pdbx_description
1 polymer ?
#
loop_
_entity_poly.entity_id
_entity_poly.type
_entity_poly.pdbx_seq_one_letter_code
_entity_poly.pdbx_strand_id
1 'polypeptide(L)'
;MNLTKTQRQLHNFLTLAQEAGSLSKLAKLCGYRTPVALYKLKQRLEKQAENPDARGIRPSLMAKLEKHTGKPKGWLDRKHRERTVPETAAESTGTAETQIAETASAAGCRSVTVNRNTCETQITVSINLDGSGKSRLDTGVPFLEHMIDQIARHGMIDIDISCKGDLHIDDHHTAEDIGITLGQAIRQALGDKKGIRRYGHSYVPLDEALSRVVIDLSGRPGLVYNIEFTRALIGRFDVDLFEEFFHGIVNHSMMTLHIDNLSGKNAHHQAETVFKAFGRALRMAVEHDPRMAGQTPSTKGTLTA
;
A
#
# COMPACT_ATOMS: atom_id res chain seq x y z
N MET A 1 1.27 19.93 -26.02
CA MET A 1 0.39 20.51 -24.97
C MET A 1 1.21 21.28 -23.95
N ASN A 2 0.80 22.49 -23.56
CA ASN A 2 1.49 23.21 -22.49
C ASN A 2 0.98 22.69 -21.14
N LEU A 3 1.87 22.05 -20.36
CA LEU A 3 1.57 21.59 -19.02
C LEU A 3 1.22 22.78 -18.08
N THR A 4 0.20 22.62 -17.25
CA THR A 4 -0.06 23.58 -16.16
C THR A 4 1.15 23.66 -15.21
N LYS A 5 1.21 24.71 -14.38
CA LYS A 5 2.27 24.82 -13.36
C LYS A 5 2.28 23.60 -12.42
N THR A 6 1.11 23.15 -11.99
CA THR A 6 0.97 22.02 -11.06
C THR A 6 1.36 20.69 -11.71
N GLN A 7 0.97 20.45 -12.97
CA GLN A 7 1.41 19.27 -13.74
C GLN A 7 2.93 19.21 -13.87
N ARG A 8 3.56 20.34 -14.16
CA ARG A 8 5.01 20.43 -14.27
C ARG A 8 5.71 20.16 -12.94
N GLN A 9 5.21 20.74 -11.86
CA GLN A 9 5.74 20.50 -10.53
C GLN A 9 5.55 19.04 -10.09
N LEU A 10 4.41 18.41 -10.42
CA LEU A 10 4.18 16.99 -10.16
C LEU A 10 5.19 16.13 -10.92
N HIS A 11 5.34 16.35 -12.23
CA HIS A 11 6.29 15.62 -13.06
C HIS A 11 7.72 15.73 -12.50
N ASN A 12 8.18 16.94 -12.22
CA ASN A 12 9.53 17.17 -11.69
C ASN A 12 9.71 16.59 -10.28
N PHE A 13 8.68 16.62 -9.44
CA PHE A 13 8.69 15.99 -8.13
C PHE A 13 8.81 14.46 -8.21
N LEU A 14 8.08 13.83 -9.12
CA LEU A 14 8.18 12.38 -9.37
C LEU A 14 9.56 12.01 -9.91
N THR A 15 10.14 12.86 -10.77
CA THR A 15 11.53 12.68 -11.25
C THR A 15 12.54 12.70 -10.08
N LEU A 16 12.38 13.62 -9.10
CA LEU A 16 13.24 13.62 -7.90
C LEU A 16 13.06 12.35 -7.07
N ALA A 17 11.83 11.85 -6.93
CA ALA A 17 11.58 10.62 -6.20
C ALA A 17 12.21 9.42 -6.91
N GLN A 18 12.14 9.35 -8.23
CA GLN A 18 12.76 8.31 -9.04
C GLN A 18 14.30 8.39 -8.97
N GLU A 19 14.88 9.57 -9.10
CA GLU A 19 16.34 9.76 -8.94
C GLU A 19 16.85 9.39 -7.53
N ALA A 20 16.02 9.58 -6.51
CA ALA A 20 16.34 9.18 -5.14
C ALA A 20 16.11 7.66 -4.91
N GLY A 21 15.44 6.98 -5.85
CA GLY A 21 15.06 5.59 -5.81
C GLY A 21 13.69 5.33 -5.17
N SER A 22 13.12 6.23 -4.39
CA SER A 22 11.74 6.20 -3.90
C SER A 22 11.36 7.51 -3.19
N LEU A 23 10.04 7.72 -2.93
CA LEU A 23 9.58 8.83 -2.08
C LEU A 23 10.12 8.72 -0.65
N SER A 24 10.26 7.52 -0.13
CA SER A 24 10.82 7.27 1.21
C SER A 24 12.30 7.67 1.27
N LYS A 25 13.10 7.29 0.28
CA LYS A 25 14.50 7.71 0.17
C LYS A 25 14.62 9.22 -0.03
N LEU A 26 13.75 9.82 -0.86
CA LEU A 26 13.70 11.28 -1.02
C LEU A 26 13.34 11.98 0.30
N ALA A 27 12.42 11.43 1.08
CA ALA A 27 12.06 11.96 2.38
C ALA A 27 13.24 11.90 3.36
N LYS A 28 13.93 10.77 3.45
CA LYS A 28 15.16 10.61 4.26
C LYS A 28 16.25 11.62 3.84
N LEU A 29 16.50 11.77 2.54
CA LEU A 29 17.41 12.79 1.98
C LEU A 29 17.04 14.21 2.43
N CYS A 30 15.76 14.52 2.47
CA CYS A 30 15.24 15.83 2.89
C CYS A 30 15.13 15.98 4.41
N GLY A 31 15.59 15.01 5.22
CA GLY A 31 15.56 15.06 6.68
C GLY A 31 14.17 14.95 7.29
N TYR A 32 13.26 14.24 6.63
CA TYR A 32 11.98 13.85 7.20
C TYR A 32 12.13 12.53 7.95
N ARG A 33 11.48 12.41 9.11
CA ARG A 33 11.42 11.15 9.87
C ARG A 33 10.56 10.09 9.16
N THR A 34 9.53 10.53 8.45
CA THR A 34 8.61 9.66 7.71
C THR A 34 8.30 10.26 6.33
N PRO A 35 8.00 9.47 5.30
CA PRO A 35 7.69 9.95 3.97
C PRO A 35 6.29 10.54 3.81
N VAL A 36 5.43 10.44 4.84
CA VAL A 36 4.00 10.83 4.82
C VAL A 36 3.77 12.24 4.24
N ALA A 37 4.65 13.19 4.56
CA ALA A 37 4.52 14.56 4.06
C ALA A 37 4.68 14.64 2.52
N LEU A 38 5.56 13.82 1.94
CA LEU A 38 5.80 13.76 0.51
C LEU A 38 4.71 12.95 -0.23
N TYR A 39 4.19 11.89 0.38
CA TYR A 39 3.02 11.18 -0.15
C TYR A 39 1.77 12.07 -0.18
N LYS A 40 1.49 12.82 0.88
CA LYS A 40 0.40 13.82 0.90
C LYS A 40 0.60 14.91 -0.13
N LEU A 41 1.85 15.32 -0.37
CA LEU A 41 2.18 16.27 -1.43
C LEU A 41 1.87 15.67 -2.80
N LYS A 42 2.32 14.44 -3.09
CA LYS A 42 2.04 13.71 -4.33
C LYS A 42 0.54 13.67 -4.60
N GLN A 43 -0.25 13.11 -3.68
CA GLN A 43 -1.71 12.99 -3.82
C GLN A 43 -2.40 14.34 -4.06
N ARG A 44 -1.95 15.41 -3.36
CA ARG A 44 -2.48 16.75 -3.58
C ARG A 44 -2.17 17.27 -4.98
N LEU A 45 -0.95 17.10 -5.47
CA LEU A 45 -0.55 17.54 -6.81
C LEU A 45 -1.29 16.76 -7.90
N GLU A 46 -1.47 15.45 -7.74
CA GLU A 46 -2.24 14.60 -8.64
C GLU A 46 -3.70 15.06 -8.73
N LYS A 47 -4.35 15.25 -7.57
CA LYS A 47 -5.75 15.72 -7.50
C LYS A 47 -5.95 17.11 -8.08
N GLN A 48 -4.92 17.95 -8.08
CA GLN A 48 -4.96 19.33 -8.54
C GLN A 48 -4.31 19.53 -9.92
N ALA A 49 -3.81 18.48 -10.55
CA ALA A 49 -3.04 18.57 -11.78
C ALA A 49 -3.79 19.25 -12.94
N GLU A 50 -5.09 19.07 -13.01
CA GLU A 50 -5.94 19.64 -14.06
C GLU A 50 -6.49 21.04 -13.73
N ASN A 51 -6.32 21.50 -12.49
CA ASN A 51 -6.80 22.81 -12.07
C ASN A 51 -5.74 23.91 -12.32
N PRO A 52 -5.95 24.87 -13.24
CA PRO A 52 -4.98 25.92 -13.56
C PRO A 52 -4.70 26.87 -12.40
N ASP A 53 -5.66 27.03 -11.47
CA ASP A 53 -5.56 27.91 -10.29
C ASP A 53 -5.03 27.19 -9.05
N ALA A 54 -4.62 25.92 -9.20
CA ALA A 54 -4.15 25.11 -8.09
C ALA A 54 -2.88 25.68 -7.45
N ARG A 55 -2.85 25.66 -6.13
CA ARG A 55 -1.64 25.96 -5.35
C ARG A 55 -0.65 24.83 -5.51
N GLY A 56 0.41 25.03 -6.27
CA GLY A 56 1.52 24.08 -6.43
C GLY A 56 2.30 23.82 -5.12
N ILE A 57 3.53 23.37 -5.24
CA ILE A 57 4.42 23.12 -4.09
C ILE A 57 4.76 24.44 -3.41
N ARG A 58 4.69 24.49 -2.07
CA ARG A 58 5.08 25.68 -1.30
C ARG A 58 6.56 26.04 -1.55
N PRO A 59 6.91 27.33 -1.68
CA PRO A 59 8.29 27.73 -1.98
C PRO A 59 9.34 27.21 -0.98
N SER A 60 9.01 27.15 0.31
CA SER A 60 9.91 26.60 1.34
C SER A 60 10.19 25.10 1.15
N LEU A 61 9.18 24.34 0.74
CA LEU A 61 9.32 22.91 0.46
C LEU A 61 10.07 22.69 -0.86
N MET A 62 9.81 23.50 -1.89
CA MET A 62 10.58 23.46 -3.15
C MET A 62 12.07 23.68 -2.89
N ALA A 63 12.41 24.73 -2.15
CA ALA A 63 13.80 25.03 -1.81
C ALA A 63 14.46 23.90 -1.00
N LYS A 64 13.71 23.24 -0.12
CA LYS A 64 14.19 22.09 0.65
C LYS A 64 14.47 20.88 -0.25
N LEU A 65 13.53 20.53 -1.12
CA LEU A 65 13.68 19.42 -2.08
C LEU A 65 14.87 19.67 -3.01
N GLU A 66 14.93 20.84 -3.63
CA GLU A 66 16.00 21.21 -4.57
C GLU A 66 17.38 21.19 -3.89
N LYS A 67 17.49 21.74 -2.67
CA LYS A 67 18.74 21.74 -1.91
C LYS A 67 19.27 20.33 -1.63
N HIS A 68 18.40 19.43 -1.13
CA HIS A 68 18.83 18.10 -0.70
C HIS A 68 19.03 17.12 -1.87
N THR A 69 18.45 17.42 -3.03
CA THR A 69 18.66 16.64 -4.26
C THR A 69 19.72 17.22 -5.20
N GLY A 70 20.42 18.29 -4.77
CA GLY A 70 21.45 18.95 -5.57
C GLY A 70 20.92 19.68 -6.80
N LYS A 71 19.63 19.97 -6.87
CA LYS A 71 19.04 20.69 -8.00
C LYS A 71 19.14 22.22 -7.80
N PRO A 72 19.33 22.99 -8.88
CA PRO A 72 19.37 24.45 -8.78
C PRO A 72 18.02 25.03 -8.39
N LYS A 73 18.02 26.19 -7.72
CA LYS A 73 16.82 26.91 -7.31
C LYS A 73 15.85 27.13 -8.47
N GLY A 74 14.57 26.77 -8.28
CA GLY A 74 13.51 26.87 -9.28
C GLY A 74 13.50 25.72 -10.29
N TRP A 75 14.24 24.64 -10.03
CA TRP A 75 14.25 23.46 -10.90
C TRP A 75 12.87 22.81 -10.99
N LEU A 76 12.14 22.72 -9.88
CA LEU A 76 10.79 22.16 -9.84
C LEU A 76 9.76 22.92 -10.70
N ASP A 77 9.99 24.20 -10.99
CA ASP A 77 9.12 25.04 -11.83
C ASP A 77 9.49 25.03 -13.31
N ARG A 78 10.67 24.51 -13.68
CA ARG A 78 11.18 24.55 -15.05
C ARG A 78 10.68 23.39 -15.90
N LYS A 79 10.55 23.62 -17.19
CA LYS A 79 10.32 22.56 -18.18
C LYS A 79 11.66 21.91 -18.50
N HIS A 80 11.84 20.65 -18.10
CA HIS A 80 13.01 19.87 -18.47
C HIS A 80 12.76 19.13 -19.76
N ARG A 81 13.73 19.14 -20.69
CA ARG A 81 13.72 18.24 -21.85
C ARG A 81 13.96 16.82 -21.31
N GLU A 82 13.09 15.90 -21.69
CA GLU A 82 13.34 14.47 -21.46
C GLU A 82 14.72 14.14 -22.04
N ARG A 83 15.60 13.59 -21.21
CA ARG A 83 16.76 12.90 -21.73
C ARG A 83 16.26 11.63 -22.40
N THR A 84 16.19 11.65 -23.71
CA THR A 84 15.99 10.46 -24.52
C THR A 84 17.14 9.49 -24.24
N VAL A 85 16.82 8.38 -23.61
CA VAL A 85 17.65 7.19 -23.65
C VAL A 85 17.55 6.65 -25.08
N PRO A 86 18.64 6.19 -25.72
CA PRO A 86 18.60 5.75 -27.10
C PRO A 86 17.58 4.63 -27.26
N GLU A 87 16.69 4.84 -28.19
CA GLU A 87 15.70 3.91 -28.69
C GLU A 87 16.42 2.70 -29.31
N THR A 88 16.29 1.52 -28.72
CA THR A 88 16.40 0.29 -29.48
C THR A 88 15.13 -0.53 -29.26
N ALA A 89 14.46 -0.70 -30.39
CA ALA A 89 13.34 -1.59 -30.66
C ALA A 89 11.95 -1.17 -30.14
N ALA A 90 11.15 -0.87 -31.14
CA ALA A 90 9.75 -0.48 -31.15
C ALA A 90 8.80 -1.54 -30.61
N GLU A 91 7.61 -1.01 -30.32
CA GLU A 91 6.29 -1.64 -30.27
C GLU A 91 5.88 -2.28 -28.94
N SER A 92 5.12 -1.58 -28.15
CA SER A 92 3.65 -1.55 -28.12
C SER A 92 3.19 -0.64 -26.98
N THR A 93 2.43 0.37 -27.33
CA THR A 93 1.59 1.14 -26.41
C THR A 93 0.53 0.21 -25.85
N GLY A 94 0.83 -0.41 -24.70
CA GLY A 94 -0.12 -1.12 -23.87
C GLY A 94 -0.47 -0.24 -22.68
N THR A 95 -1.59 0.45 -22.74
CA THR A 95 -2.31 0.87 -21.55
C THR A 95 -2.39 -0.34 -20.63
N ALA A 96 -1.90 -0.22 -19.39
CA ALA A 96 -2.05 -1.25 -18.38
C ALA A 96 -3.55 -1.41 -18.07
N GLU A 97 -4.26 -2.16 -18.91
CA GLU A 97 -5.60 -2.62 -18.62
C GLU A 97 -5.49 -3.70 -17.55
N THR A 98 -5.93 -3.34 -16.34
CA THR A 98 -6.26 -4.33 -15.32
C THR A 98 -7.39 -5.19 -15.89
N GLN A 99 -7.04 -6.35 -16.47
CA GLN A 99 -8.05 -7.31 -16.90
C GLN A 99 -8.71 -7.87 -15.62
N ILE A 100 -9.88 -7.32 -15.32
CA ILE A 100 -10.78 -7.84 -14.30
C ILE A 100 -11.45 -9.07 -14.92
N ALA A 101 -10.89 -10.25 -14.67
CA ALA A 101 -11.61 -11.48 -14.90
C ALA A 101 -12.66 -11.60 -13.78
N GLU A 102 -13.87 -11.08 -14.02
CA GLU A 102 -15.01 -11.32 -13.16
C GLU A 102 -15.43 -12.80 -13.28
N THR A 103 -14.85 -13.63 -12.43
CA THR A 103 -15.53 -14.88 -12.05
C THR A 103 -16.50 -14.54 -10.94
N ALA A 104 -17.72 -14.13 -11.31
CA ALA A 104 -18.83 -13.97 -10.38
C ALA A 104 -19.04 -15.32 -9.69
N SER A 105 -18.61 -15.43 -8.44
CA SER A 105 -18.91 -16.55 -7.53
C SER A 105 -20.37 -16.50 -7.13
N ALA A 106 -20.96 -17.68 -6.94
CA ALA A 106 -22.34 -17.87 -6.49
C ALA A 106 -22.72 -16.98 -5.31
N ALA A 107 -23.94 -16.48 -5.28
CA ALA A 107 -24.46 -15.56 -4.29
C ALA A 107 -24.12 -16.01 -2.85
N GLY A 108 -23.26 -15.25 -2.17
CA GLY A 108 -22.94 -15.42 -0.75
C GLY A 108 -21.47 -15.60 -0.39
N CYS A 109 -20.56 -15.88 -1.31
CA CYS A 109 -19.13 -16.06 -1.00
C CYS A 109 -18.35 -14.78 -1.32
N ARG A 110 -17.65 -14.20 -0.30
CA ARG A 110 -16.78 -13.01 -0.47
C ARG A 110 -15.37 -13.43 -0.92
N SER A 111 -15.34 -14.04 -2.12
CA SER A 111 -14.14 -14.54 -2.76
C SER A 111 -13.88 -13.79 -4.06
N VAL A 112 -12.62 -13.46 -4.33
CA VAL A 112 -12.22 -12.74 -5.55
C VAL A 112 -10.79 -13.13 -5.95
N THR A 113 -10.52 -13.07 -7.25
CA THR A 113 -9.16 -13.15 -7.81
C THR A 113 -8.84 -11.86 -8.54
N VAL A 114 -7.69 -11.26 -8.23
CA VAL A 114 -7.17 -10.05 -8.86
C VAL A 114 -5.85 -10.36 -9.53
N ASN A 115 -5.71 -9.93 -10.78
CA ASN A 115 -4.46 -10.00 -11.54
C ASN A 115 -3.91 -8.59 -11.72
N ARG A 116 -2.61 -8.42 -11.47
CA ARG A 116 -1.87 -7.19 -11.71
C ARG A 116 -0.57 -7.51 -12.42
N ASN A 117 -0.42 -7.00 -13.64
CA ASN A 117 0.78 -7.18 -14.44
C ASN A 117 1.38 -5.82 -14.75
N THR A 118 2.66 -5.65 -14.42
CA THR A 118 3.47 -4.48 -14.73
C THR A 118 4.73 -4.91 -15.46
N CYS A 119 5.62 -3.99 -15.77
CA CYS A 119 6.95 -4.34 -16.28
C CYS A 119 7.85 -4.93 -15.18
N GLU A 120 7.52 -4.74 -13.91
CA GLU A 120 8.32 -5.12 -12.73
C GLU A 120 7.81 -6.41 -12.09
N THR A 121 6.48 -6.61 -12.11
CA THR A 121 5.83 -7.74 -11.43
C THR A 121 4.67 -8.33 -12.23
N GLN A 122 4.46 -9.63 -12.08
CA GLN A 122 3.27 -10.35 -12.54
C GLN A 122 2.65 -11.03 -11.33
N ILE A 123 1.46 -10.57 -10.91
CA ILE A 123 0.85 -10.98 -9.64
C ILE A 123 -0.59 -11.45 -9.86
N THR A 124 -0.90 -12.58 -9.24
CA THR A 124 -2.27 -13.08 -9.05
C THR A 124 -2.51 -13.23 -7.56
N VAL A 125 -3.55 -12.59 -7.04
CA VAL A 125 -4.03 -12.73 -5.65
C VAL A 125 -5.45 -13.25 -5.67
N SER A 126 -5.69 -14.38 -5.03
CA SER A 126 -7.04 -14.87 -4.70
C SER A 126 -7.26 -14.78 -3.20
N ILE A 127 -8.41 -14.23 -2.79
CA ILE A 127 -8.79 -14.10 -1.39
C ILE A 127 -10.19 -14.62 -1.17
N ASN A 128 -10.42 -15.26 -0.01
CA ASN A 128 -11.76 -15.59 0.51
C ASN A 128 -11.86 -15.06 1.94
N LEU A 129 -12.69 -14.02 2.15
CA LEU A 129 -12.87 -13.40 3.47
C LEU A 129 -13.62 -14.31 4.45
N ASP A 130 -14.35 -15.31 3.95
CA ASP A 130 -15.10 -16.32 4.73
C ASP A 130 -14.37 -17.67 4.72
N GLY A 131 -13.03 -17.62 4.66
CA GLY A 131 -12.18 -18.79 4.54
C GLY A 131 -11.95 -19.55 5.84
N SER A 132 -10.93 -20.39 5.80
CA SER A 132 -10.52 -21.28 6.91
C SER A 132 -9.10 -21.03 7.39
N GLY A 133 -8.43 -19.97 6.88
CA GLY A 133 -7.07 -19.58 7.23
C GLY A 133 -6.00 -20.38 6.48
N LYS A 134 -6.32 -20.81 5.25
CA LYS A 134 -5.36 -21.49 4.36
C LYS A 134 -4.61 -20.47 3.52
N SER A 135 -3.34 -20.75 3.26
CA SER A 135 -2.54 -19.96 2.35
C SER A 135 -1.80 -20.84 1.35
N ARG A 136 -1.56 -20.30 0.15
CA ARG A 136 -0.62 -20.80 -0.83
C ARG A 136 0.13 -19.62 -1.40
N LEU A 137 1.43 -19.55 -1.12
CA LEU A 137 2.22 -18.36 -1.38
C LEU A 137 3.48 -18.76 -2.18
N ASP A 138 3.65 -18.11 -3.32
CA ASP A 138 4.79 -18.28 -4.22
C ASP A 138 5.18 -16.88 -4.73
N THR A 139 6.01 -16.21 -3.96
CA THR A 139 6.42 -14.82 -4.24
C THR A 139 7.91 -14.67 -4.46
N GLY A 140 8.70 -15.69 -4.10
CA GLY A 140 10.15 -15.62 -4.09
C GLY A 140 10.74 -14.82 -2.92
N VAL A 141 9.90 -14.30 -2.00
CA VAL A 141 10.32 -13.56 -0.79
C VAL A 141 9.84 -14.31 0.46
N PRO A 142 10.59 -15.33 0.93
CA PRO A 142 10.10 -16.29 1.93
C PRO A 142 9.67 -15.66 3.26
N PHE A 143 10.32 -14.57 3.67
CA PHE A 143 9.94 -13.93 4.92
C PHE A 143 8.61 -13.15 4.80
N LEU A 144 8.35 -12.53 3.66
CA LEU A 144 7.04 -11.91 3.37
C LEU A 144 5.94 -12.97 3.29
N GLU A 145 6.21 -14.11 2.66
CA GLU A 145 5.28 -15.25 2.63
C GLU A 145 4.92 -15.72 4.04
N HIS A 146 5.93 -15.90 4.91
CA HIS A 146 5.69 -16.23 6.31
C HIS A 146 4.81 -15.20 7.02
N MET A 147 5.00 -13.90 6.75
CA MET A 147 4.18 -12.83 7.32
C MET A 147 2.74 -12.85 6.78
N ILE A 148 2.56 -13.08 5.48
CA ILE A 148 1.22 -13.18 4.88
C ILE A 148 0.48 -14.42 5.38
N ASP A 149 1.18 -15.54 5.62
CA ASP A 149 0.57 -16.73 6.25
C ASP A 149 0.02 -16.41 7.65
N GLN A 150 0.67 -15.51 8.41
CA GLN A 150 0.11 -15.06 9.69
C GLN A 150 -1.21 -14.31 9.50
N ILE A 151 -1.33 -13.50 8.44
CA ILE A 151 -2.61 -12.83 8.11
C ILE A 151 -3.70 -13.86 7.83
N ALA A 152 -3.42 -14.81 6.94
CA ALA A 152 -4.37 -15.86 6.56
C ALA A 152 -4.80 -16.68 7.78
N ARG A 153 -3.85 -17.23 8.50
CA ARG A 153 -4.08 -18.13 9.64
C ARG A 153 -4.86 -17.47 10.77
N HIS A 154 -4.43 -16.29 11.20
CA HIS A 154 -5.05 -15.58 12.33
C HIS A 154 -6.30 -14.79 11.93
N GLY A 155 -6.42 -14.44 10.64
CA GLY A 155 -7.60 -13.83 10.05
C GLY A 155 -8.71 -14.83 9.73
N MET A 156 -8.41 -16.13 9.67
CA MET A 156 -9.32 -17.16 9.12
C MET A 156 -9.77 -16.80 7.69
N ILE A 157 -8.87 -16.20 6.92
CA ILE A 157 -9.05 -15.76 5.54
C ILE A 157 -8.19 -16.67 4.67
N ASP A 158 -8.75 -17.20 3.57
CA ASP A 158 -7.91 -17.94 2.64
C ASP A 158 -7.22 -16.97 1.68
N ILE A 159 -5.91 -17.13 1.49
CA ILE A 159 -5.07 -16.27 0.66
C ILE A 159 -4.20 -17.12 -0.25
N ASP A 160 -4.31 -16.92 -1.56
CA ASP A 160 -3.46 -17.56 -2.57
C ASP A 160 -2.75 -16.46 -3.37
N ILE A 161 -1.43 -16.46 -3.39
CA ILE A 161 -0.61 -15.47 -4.08
C ILE A 161 0.45 -16.17 -4.92
N SER A 162 0.46 -15.84 -6.23
CA SER A 162 1.57 -16.13 -7.12
C SER A 162 2.12 -14.81 -7.64
N CYS A 163 3.43 -14.61 -7.49
CA CYS A 163 4.13 -13.41 -7.93
C CYS A 163 5.45 -13.77 -8.60
N LYS A 164 5.69 -13.17 -9.79
CA LYS A 164 7.00 -13.12 -10.42
C LYS A 164 7.43 -11.66 -10.46
N GLY A 165 8.34 -11.29 -9.57
CA GLY A 165 8.92 -9.95 -9.48
C GLY A 165 10.37 -9.90 -9.98
N ASP A 166 10.87 -8.70 -10.15
CA ASP A 166 12.24 -8.39 -10.54
C ASP A 166 13.23 -8.46 -9.36
N LEU A 167 13.18 -9.59 -8.61
CA LEU A 167 13.96 -9.85 -7.38
C LEU A 167 15.50 -9.75 -7.57
N HIS A 168 15.97 -9.69 -8.82
CA HIS A 168 17.38 -9.43 -9.13
C HIS A 168 17.78 -7.98 -8.82
N ILE A 169 16.80 -7.07 -8.69
CA ILE A 169 17.00 -5.69 -8.24
C ILE A 169 16.97 -5.66 -6.71
N ASP A 170 15.81 -5.87 -6.12
CA ASP A 170 15.57 -6.07 -4.69
C ASP A 170 14.13 -6.59 -4.47
N ASP A 171 13.70 -6.73 -3.20
CA ASP A 171 12.37 -7.21 -2.85
C ASP A 171 11.30 -6.09 -2.85
N HIS A 172 11.65 -4.82 -3.18
CA HIS A 172 10.78 -3.65 -3.00
C HIS A 172 9.52 -3.71 -3.86
N HIS A 173 9.69 -3.81 -5.19
CA HIS A 173 8.56 -3.84 -6.12
C HIS A 173 7.63 -5.01 -5.84
N THR A 174 8.20 -6.16 -5.46
CA THR A 174 7.42 -7.34 -5.11
C THR A 174 6.58 -7.12 -3.86
N ALA A 175 7.14 -6.57 -2.80
CA ALA A 175 6.44 -6.33 -1.54
C ALA A 175 5.34 -5.26 -1.68
N GLU A 176 5.64 -4.13 -2.33
CA GLU A 176 4.69 -3.05 -2.58
C GLU A 176 3.53 -3.53 -3.46
N ASP A 177 3.82 -4.17 -4.60
CA ASP A 177 2.81 -4.60 -5.56
C ASP A 177 1.93 -5.74 -5.04
N ILE A 178 2.44 -6.64 -4.19
CA ILE A 178 1.62 -7.62 -3.46
C ILE A 178 0.67 -6.88 -2.51
N GLY A 179 1.15 -5.88 -1.77
CA GLY A 179 0.31 -5.04 -0.91
C GLY A 179 -0.81 -4.35 -1.68
N ILE A 180 -0.50 -3.76 -2.84
CA ILE A 180 -1.45 -3.14 -3.76
C ILE A 180 -2.53 -4.15 -4.19
N THR A 181 -2.10 -5.31 -4.70
CA THR A 181 -3.00 -6.33 -5.26
C THR A 181 -3.88 -6.95 -4.18
N LEU A 182 -3.32 -7.21 -3.00
CA LEU A 182 -4.07 -7.70 -1.84
C LEU A 182 -5.10 -6.66 -1.36
N GLY A 183 -4.73 -5.36 -1.34
CA GLY A 183 -5.65 -4.27 -1.02
C GLY A 183 -6.82 -4.19 -2.01
N GLN A 184 -6.56 -4.35 -3.32
CA GLN A 184 -7.60 -4.42 -4.35
C GLN A 184 -8.52 -5.63 -4.13
N ALA A 185 -7.95 -6.80 -3.83
CA ALA A 185 -8.71 -8.01 -3.57
C ALA A 185 -9.62 -7.87 -2.34
N ILE A 186 -9.11 -7.32 -1.23
CA ILE A 186 -9.91 -7.03 -0.04
C ILE A 186 -11.08 -6.10 -0.38
N ARG A 187 -10.83 -5.01 -1.12
CA ARG A 187 -11.87 -4.05 -1.50
C ARG A 187 -12.96 -4.70 -2.35
N GLN A 188 -12.59 -5.50 -3.33
CA GLN A 188 -13.55 -6.18 -4.21
C GLN A 188 -14.37 -7.22 -3.45
N ALA A 189 -13.72 -8.03 -2.60
CA ALA A 189 -14.40 -9.05 -1.80
C ALA A 189 -15.37 -8.45 -0.77
N LEU A 190 -15.09 -7.25 -0.25
CA LEU A 190 -15.97 -6.52 0.69
C LEU A 190 -17.24 -5.97 0.03
N GLY A 191 -17.23 -5.72 -1.27
CA GLY A 191 -18.38 -5.18 -1.98
C GLY A 191 -18.88 -3.87 -1.37
N ASP A 192 -20.21 -3.80 -1.11
CA ASP A 192 -20.89 -2.61 -0.59
C ASP A 192 -20.75 -2.41 0.92
N LYS A 193 -20.08 -3.33 1.61
CA LYS A 193 -19.81 -3.31 3.07
C LYS A 193 -21.05 -3.28 3.96
N LYS A 194 -22.22 -3.72 3.44
CA LYS A 194 -23.42 -3.82 4.26
C LYS A 194 -23.35 -5.02 5.21
N GLY A 195 -23.91 -4.84 6.39
CA GLY A 195 -24.02 -5.90 7.38
C GLY A 195 -22.73 -6.36 8.02
N ILE A 196 -21.60 -5.65 7.81
CA ILE A 196 -20.31 -5.96 8.47
C ILE A 196 -20.12 -5.15 9.74
N ARG A 197 -19.19 -5.56 10.61
CA ARG A 197 -18.82 -4.80 11.82
C ARG A 197 -18.09 -3.50 11.49
N ARG A 198 -17.39 -3.41 10.35
CA ARG A 198 -16.63 -2.27 9.88
C ARG A 198 -15.35 -1.99 10.69
N TYR A 199 -15.40 -2.03 12.01
CA TYR A 199 -14.27 -1.79 12.89
C TYR A 199 -13.69 -3.09 13.41
N GLY A 200 -12.37 -3.19 13.40
CA GLY A 200 -11.67 -4.31 14.01
C GLY A 200 -10.42 -3.84 14.75
N HIS A 201 -10.10 -4.54 15.82
CA HIS A 201 -8.87 -4.28 16.56
C HIS A 201 -8.33 -5.57 17.18
N SER A 202 -7.02 -5.59 17.40
CA SER A 202 -6.40 -6.70 18.12
C SER A 202 -5.12 -6.27 18.78
N TYR A 203 -4.86 -6.84 19.95
CA TYR A 203 -3.57 -6.87 20.64
C TYR A 203 -3.02 -8.27 20.54
N VAL A 204 -1.80 -8.43 20.04
CA VAL A 204 -1.16 -9.75 19.93
C VAL A 204 0.22 -9.71 20.53
N PRO A 205 0.51 -10.52 21.56
CA PRO A 205 1.85 -10.72 22.07
C PRO A 205 2.56 -11.87 21.35
N LEU A 206 3.87 -11.82 21.31
CA LEU A 206 4.76 -12.93 21.05
C LEU A 206 6.01 -12.72 21.92
N ASP A 207 6.14 -13.55 22.93
CA ASP A 207 7.17 -13.42 23.98
C ASP A 207 7.24 -11.97 24.52
N GLU A 208 8.32 -11.24 24.27
CA GLU A 208 8.54 -9.87 24.73
C GLU A 208 7.92 -8.79 23.83
N ALA A 209 7.47 -9.17 22.62
CA ALA A 209 6.87 -8.24 21.68
C ALA A 209 5.35 -8.17 21.85
N LEU A 210 4.80 -6.98 21.71
CA LEU A 210 3.38 -6.72 21.76
C LEU A 210 3.03 -5.67 20.70
N SER A 211 2.08 -5.99 19.82
CA SER A 211 1.57 -5.03 18.85
C SER A 211 0.05 -4.85 18.97
N ARG A 212 -0.40 -3.65 18.63
CA ARG A 212 -1.80 -3.28 18.48
C ARG A 212 -2.08 -2.90 17.03
N VAL A 213 -3.15 -3.43 16.48
CA VAL A 213 -3.68 -3.03 15.16
C VAL A 213 -5.14 -2.63 15.28
N VAL A 214 -5.52 -1.52 14.62
CA VAL A 214 -6.91 -1.03 14.55
C VAL A 214 -7.25 -0.71 13.11
N ILE A 215 -8.40 -1.22 12.64
CA ILE A 215 -8.92 -1.05 11.27
C ILE A 215 -10.27 -0.35 11.30
N ASP A 216 -10.46 0.61 10.38
CA ASP A 216 -11.77 1.13 9.97
C ASP A 216 -11.91 0.96 8.45
N LEU A 217 -12.89 0.16 8.01
CA LEU A 217 -13.23 -0.03 6.59
C LEU A 217 -13.99 1.17 6.03
N SER A 218 -13.48 2.37 6.30
CA SER A 218 -14.13 3.68 6.16
C SER A 218 -14.36 4.14 4.71
N GLY A 219 -13.71 3.53 3.71
CA GLY A 219 -13.64 4.06 2.35
C GLY A 219 -12.65 5.22 2.18
N ARG A 220 -11.87 5.56 3.20
CA ARG A 220 -10.85 6.63 3.20
C ARG A 220 -9.49 6.04 3.61
N PRO A 221 -8.51 6.02 2.69
CA PRO A 221 -7.20 5.47 3.00
C PRO A 221 -6.46 6.34 4.02
N GLY A 222 -5.84 5.70 4.98
CA GLY A 222 -4.98 6.36 5.96
C GLY A 222 -4.18 5.34 6.74
N LEU A 223 -2.85 5.47 6.72
CA LEU A 223 -1.95 4.63 7.49
C LEU A 223 -1.28 5.44 8.60
N VAL A 224 -1.36 4.93 9.83
CA VAL A 224 -0.52 5.32 10.96
C VAL A 224 0.34 4.13 11.30
N TYR A 225 1.65 4.26 11.10
CA TYR A 225 2.62 3.18 11.26
C TYR A 225 3.67 3.58 12.28
N ASN A 226 3.58 3.01 13.48
CA ASN A 226 4.42 3.32 14.63
C ASN A 226 5.20 2.07 15.04
N ILE A 227 6.19 1.69 14.24
CA ILE A 227 7.09 0.58 14.54
C ILE A 227 8.52 1.10 14.43
N GLU A 228 9.31 0.88 15.47
CA GLU A 228 10.75 1.10 15.45
C GLU A 228 11.43 -0.27 15.55
N PHE A 229 11.87 -0.79 14.40
CA PHE A 229 12.59 -2.05 14.38
C PHE A 229 13.98 -1.90 14.97
N THR A 230 14.39 -2.91 15.74
CA THR A 230 15.71 -2.94 16.39
C THR A 230 16.87 -3.19 15.41
N ARG A 231 16.57 -3.56 14.16
CA ARG A 231 17.54 -3.80 13.10
C ARG A 231 16.90 -3.55 11.73
N ALA A 232 17.70 -3.27 10.73
CA ALA A 232 17.24 -3.00 9.37
C ALA A 232 16.85 -4.26 8.58
N LEU A 233 17.38 -5.44 8.95
CA LEU A 233 17.16 -6.68 8.22
C LEU A 233 16.71 -7.80 9.16
N ILE A 234 15.76 -8.62 8.70
CA ILE A 234 15.40 -9.90 9.27
C ILE A 234 15.79 -10.98 8.26
N GLY A 235 16.86 -11.71 8.53
CA GLY A 235 17.52 -12.50 7.50
C GLY A 235 18.03 -11.59 6.38
N ARG A 236 17.49 -11.75 5.17
CA ARG A 236 17.78 -10.86 4.02
C ARG A 236 16.69 -9.82 3.75
N PHE A 237 15.55 -9.90 4.44
CA PHE A 237 14.39 -9.04 4.22
C PHE A 237 14.57 -7.67 4.88
N ASP A 238 14.42 -6.59 4.12
CA ASP A 238 14.46 -5.21 4.63
C ASP A 238 13.15 -4.88 5.35
N VAL A 239 13.26 -4.48 6.62
CA VAL A 239 12.09 -4.17 7.46
C VAL A 239 11.32 -2.93 7.00
N ASP A 240 11.94 -2.01 6.23
CA ASP A 240 11.29 -0.82 5.66
C ASP A 240 10.18 -1.25 4.66
N LEU A 241 10.28 -2.45 4.06
CA LEU A 241 9.29 -2.98 3.11
C LEU A 241 7.94 -3.34 3.75
N PHE A 242 7.87 -3.51 5.05
CA PHE A 242 6.58 -3.72 5.72
C PHE A 242 5.70 -2.47 5.66
N GLU A 243 6.29 -1.27 5.81
CA GLU A 243 5.53 -0.02 5.68
C GLU A 243 4.98 0.13 4.26
N GLU A 244 5.78 -0.16 3.23
CA GLU A 244 5.36 -0.11 1.83
C GLU A 244 4.26 -1.15 1.51
N PHE A 245 4.38 -2.36 2.03
CA PHE A 245 3.35 -3.39 1.93
C PHE A 245 2.00 -2.93 2.52
N PHE A 246 2.02 -2.36 3.74
CA PHE A 246 0.81 -1.85 4.37
C PHE A 246 0.28 -0.58 3.69
N HIS A 247 1.14 0.27 3.13
CA HIS A 247 0.72 1.39 2.28
C HIS A 247 -0.02 0.90 1.04
N GLY A 248 0.51 -0.12 0.37
CA GLY A 248 -0.17 -0.79 -0.75
C GLY A 248 -1.56 -1.26 -0.37
N ILE A 249 -1.69 -2.01 0.73
CA ILE A 249 -2.98 -2.49 1.23
C ILE A 249 -3.94 -1.33 1.51
N VAL A 250 -3.53 -0.35 2.30
CA VAL A 250 -4.39 0.75 2.76
C VAL A 250 -4.92 1.58 1.60
N ASN A 251 -4.04 1.96 0.67
CA ASN A 251 -4.40 2.82 -0.45
C ASN A 251 -5.39 2.14 -1.42
N HIS A 252 -5.33 0.82 -1.55
CA HIS A 252 -6.14 0.08 -2.52
C HIS A 252 -7.37 -0.61 -1.93
N SER A 253 -7.35 -0.93 -0.63
CA SER A 253 -8.54 -1.37 0.10
C SER A 253 -9.43 -0.21 0.56
N MET A 254 -8.90 1.03 0.56
CA MET A 254 -9.57 2.22 1.07
C MET A 254 -9.92 2.12 2.56
N MET A 255 -9.07 1.46 3.35
CA MET A 255 -9.22 1.39 4.80
C MET A 255 -8.39 2.45 5.52
N THR A 256 -8.77 2.77 6.75
CA THR A 256 -7.90 3.43 7.72
C THR A 256 -7.27 2.37 8.60
N LEU A 257 -5.95 2.38 8.75
CA LEU A 257 -5.17 1.39 9.48
C LEU A 257 -4.21 2.07 10.44
N HIS A 258 -4.26 1.68 11.71
CA HIS A 258 -3.29 2.06 12.73
C HIS A 258 -2.54 0.82 13.18
N ILE A 259 -1.21 0.89 13.16
CA ILE A 259 -0.29 -0.15 13.60
C ILE A 259 0.65 0.46 14.63
N ASP A 260 0.67 -0.10 15.82
CA ASP A 260 1.59 0.30 16.89
C ASP A 260 2.31 -0.94 17.43
N ASN A 261 3.63 -0.95 17.40
CA ASN A 261 4.41 -1.89 18.21
C ASN A 261 4.67 -1.26 19.58
N LEU A 262 4.05 -1.81 20.60
CA LEU A 262 4.05 -1.27 21.97
C LEU A 262 5.28 -1.69 22.74
N SER A 263 5.82 -2.88 22.44
CA SER A 263 7.07 -3.41 22.99
C SER A 263 7.65 -4.46 22.05
N GLY A 264 8.95 -4.74 22.18
CA GLY A 264 9.65 -5.77 21.42
C GLY A 264 11.13 -5.44 21.29
N LYS A 265 11.97 -6.47 21.32
CA LYS A 265 13.42 -6.36 21.09
C LYS A 265 13.88 -7.20 19.91
N ASN A 266 13.17 -8.28 19.60
CA ASN A 266 13.43 -9.11 18.45
C ASN A 266 12.61 -8.62 17.27
N ALA A 267 13.25 -8.15 16.19
CA ALA A 267 12.58 -7.60 15.02
C ALA A 267 11.63 -8.62 14.34
N HIS A 268 11.95 -9.92 14.36
CA HIS A 268 11.06 -10.98 13.89
C HIS A 268 9.77 -11.01 14.72
N HIS A 269 9.87 -11.01 16.06
CA HIS A 269 8.70 -11.00 16.94
C HIS A 269 7.88 -9.71 16.78
N GLN A 270 8.55 -8.55 16.60
CA GLN A 270 7.86 -7.28 16.31
C GLN A 270 7.03 -7.40 15.01
N ALA A 271 7.63 -7.88 13.91
CA ALA A 271 6.94 -8.06 12.64
C ALA A 271 5.79 -9.07 12.77
N GLU A 272 6.04 -10.24 13.33
CA GLU A 272 5.05 -11.31 13.42
C GLU A 272 3.85 -10.93 14.28
N THR A 273 4.04 -10.20 15.39
CA THR A 273 2.93 -9.69 16.21
C THR A 273 2.04 -8.71 15.43
N VAL A 274 2.63 -7.89 14.55
CA VAL A 274 1.89 -6.97 13.69
C VAL A 274 1.01 -7.72 12.69
N PHE A 275 1.57 -8.68 11.96
CA PHE A 275 0.84 -9.44 10.93
C PHE A 275 -0.27 -10.31 11.54
N LYS A 276 -0.02 -10.94 12.70
CA LYS A 276 -1.05 -11.65 13.48
C LYS A 276 -2.17 -10.71 13.94
N ALA A 277 -1.80 -9.54 14.47
CA ALA A 277 -2.76 -8.56 14.94
C ALA A 277 -3.59 -7.98 13.77
N PHE A 278 -2.96 -7.74 12.61
CA PHE A 278 -3.66 -7.31 11.40
C PHE A 278 -4.68 -8.36 10.94
N GLY A 279 -4.27 -9.64 10.83
CA GLY A 279 -5.19 -10.71 10.45
C GLY A 279 -6.42 -10.79 11.37
N ARG A 280 -6.20 -10.73 12.69
CA ARG A 280 -7.30 -10.76 13.68
C ARG A 280 -8.19 -9.52 13.62
N ALA A 281 -7.60 -8.33 13.46
CA ALA A 281 -8.34 -7.08 13.33
C ALA A 281 -9.17 -7.07 12.02
N LEU A 282 -8.58 -7.55 10.91
CA LEU A 282 -9.28 -7.66 9.63
C LEU A 282 -10.46 -8.62 9.73
N ARG A 283 -10.26 -9.83 10.31
CA ARG A 283 -11.34 -10.77 10.57
C ARG A 283 -12.50 -10.10 11.31
N MET A 284 -12.20 -9.42 12.43
CA MET A 284 -13.23 -8.72 13.21
C MET A 284 -13.96 -7.66 12.37
N ALA A 285 -13.24 -6.87 11.57
CA ALA A 285 -13.83 -5.80 10.78
C ALA A 285 -14.76 -6.31 9.67
N VAL A 286 -14.41 -7.45 9.04
CA VAL A 286 -15.16 -8.02 7.92
C VAL A 286 -16.28 -8.96 8.37
N GLU A 287 -16.31 -9.40 9.65
CA GLU A 287 -17.38 -10.27 10.18
C GLU A 287 -18.76 -9.64 9.99
N HIS A 288 -19.72 -10.47 9.60
CA HIS A 288 -21.11 -10.06 9.58
C HIS A 288 -21.63 -9.80 11.01
N ASP A 289 -22.32 -8.68 11.18
CA ASP A 289 -23.07 -8.36 12.39
C ASP A 289 -24.55 -8.61 12.13
N PRO A 290 -25.17 -9.66 12.73
CA PRO A 290 -26.57 -9.96 12.53
C PRO A 290 -27.52 -8.80 12.88
N ARG A 291 -27.08 -7.91 13.79
CA ARG A 291 -27.85 -6.72 14.22
C ARG A 291 -27.78 -5.59 13.17
N MET A 292 -26.85 -5.66 12.23
CA MET A 292 -26.65 -4.70 11.14
C MET A 292 -27.07 -5.25 9.78
N ALA A 293 -27.78 -6.39 9.75
CA ALA A 293 -28.16 -7.07 8.50
C ALA A 293 -28.80 -6.10 7.49
N GLY A 294 -28.22 -6.03 6.28
CA GLY A 294 -28.67 -5.16 5.20
C GLY A 294 -28.40 -3.66 5.38
N GLN A 295 -27.85 -3.23 6.51
CA GLN A 295 -27.56 -1.82 6.78
C GLN A 295 -26.09 -1.48 6.50
N THR A 296 -25.84 -0.27 6.02
CA THR A 296 -24.48 0.29 5.96
C THR A 296 -24.09 0.81 7.36
N PRO A 297 -22.98 0.35 7.95
CA PRO A 297 -22.57 0.75 9.30
C PRO A 297 -21.96 2.16 9.29
N SER A 298 -22.77 3.17 8.91
CA SER A 298 -22.36 4.58 8.79
C SER A 298 -23.55 5.50 8.96
N THR A 299 -23.42 6.51 9.80
CA THR A 299 -24.42 7.59 9.94
C THR A 299 -24.58 8.43 8.67
N LYS A 300 -23.63 8.36 7.74
CA LYS A 300 -23.69 9.00 6.42
C LYS A 300 -24.48 8.18 5.39
N GLY A 301 -24.89 6.95 5.71
CA GLY A 301 -25.55 6.02 4.79
C GLY A 301 -24.63 5.43 3.70
N THR A 302 -23.34 5.79 3.69
CA THR A 302 -22.36 5.28 2.71
C THR A 302 -20.99 5.10 3.36
N LEU A 303 -20.19 4.18 2.79
CA LEU A 303 -18.76 3.94 3.07
C LEU A 303 -17.91 4.06 1.79
N THR A 304 -18.43 4.73 0.79
CA THR A 304 -17.66 5.15 -0.40
C THR A 304 -17.14 6.56 -0.19
N ALA A 305 -15.90 6.81 -0.63
CA ALA A 305 -15.28 8.14 -0.58
C ALA A 305 -15.92 9.07 -1.61
#